data_4313e37426ef344a03313c31f2d33ac2
#
_entry.id   4313e37426ef344a03313c31f2d33ac2
#
_cell.length_a   1.000
_cell.length_b   1.000
_cell.length_c   1.000
_cell.angle_alpha   90.00
_cell.angle_beta   90.00
_cell.angle_gamma   90.00
#
_symmetry.space_group_name_H-M   'P 1'
#
loop_
_entity.id
_entity.type
_entity.pdbx_description
1 polymer ?
#
loop_
_entity_poly.entity_id
_entity_poly.type
_entity_poly.pdbx_seq_one_letter_code
_entity_poly.pdbx_strand_id
1 'polypeptide(L)'
;NNNGQTLHGGLLGVDMVMWSLKERTDSSVTLSYTAPDGQDGFPGNLSIDLTYTITRDNSLDIAYSARTDKATPVNLSNHAFYNLHGSKGGSILDHVLTINADSITPVDKVLIPTGEHLSVTGTPFDFREPHTIGERIAETHPQLIVGGGYDHNWELNTPADGKIHSACTVYA
;
A
#
# COMPACT_ATOMS: atom_id res chain seq x y z
N ASN A 1 8.90 -12.52 -9.72
CA ASN A 1 9.66 -11.56 -10.54
C ASN A 1 8.76 -10.91 -11.59
N ASN A 2 8.48 -9.64 -11.42
CA ASN A 2 7.72 -8.83 -12.38
C ASN A 2 8.71 -8.11 -13.31
N ASN A 3 8.64 -8.42 -14.62
CA ASN A 3 9.53 -7.82 -15.65
C ASN A 3 11.04 -7.85 -15.29
N GLY A 4 11.50 -8.89 -14.59
CA GLY A 4 12.88 -9.00 -14.12
C GLY A 4 13.19 -8.25 -12.83
N GLN A 5 12.20 -7.61 -12.22
CA GLN A 5 12.31 -6.86 -10.95
C GLN A 5 11.80 -7.69 -9.77
N THR A 6 12.28 -7.36 -8.57
CA THR A 6 11.73 -7.92 -7.33
C THR A 6 10.43 -7.20 -6.98
N LEU A 7 9.36 -7.96 -6.80
CA LEU A 7 8.05 -7.47 -6.42
C LEU A 7 7.65 -8.07 -5.07
N HIS A 8 7.06 -7.28 -4.16
CA HIS A 8 6.49 -7.69 -2.88
C HIS A 8 7.43 -8.53 -1.99
N GLY A 9 8.73 -8.26 -2.03
CA GLY A 9 9.72 -8.96 -1.20
C GLY A 9 10.32 -10.23 -1.81
N GLY A 10 10.00 -10.56 -3.07
CA GLY A 10 10.64 -11.67 -3.78
C GLY A 10 9.76 -12.90 -3.98
N LEU A 11 10.37 -14.08 -4.05
CA LEU A 11 9.68 -15.35 -4.30
C LEU A 11 9.02 -15.94 -3.04
N LEU A 12 9.62 -15.65 -1.89
CA LEU A 12 9.16 -16.06 -0.56
C LEU A 12 8.85 -14.83 0.30
N GLY A 13 8.19 -13.84 -0.28
CA GLY A 13 7.76 -12.65 0.42
C GLY A 13 6.97 -12.97 1.69
N VAL A 14 6.90 -12.03 2.61
CA VAL A 14 6.24 -12.23 3.93
C VAL A 14 4.74 -12.53 3.83
N ASP A 15 4.13 -12.36 2.68
CA ASP A 15 2.76 -12.78 2.32
C ASP A 15 2.64 -14.29 2.05
N MET A 16 3.75 -14.97 1.72
CA MET A 16 3.79 -16.40 1.35
C MET A 16 4.31 -17.31 2.47
N VAL A 17 4.49 -16.80 3.69
CA VAL A 17 5.06 -17.52 4.82
C VAL A 17 4.04 -17.78 5.91
N MET A 18 4.33 -18.76 6.78
CA MET A 18 3.51 -19.04 7.95
C MET A 18 3.90 -18.12 9.09
N TRP A 19 2.97 -17.32 9.55
CA TRP A 19 3.13 -16.48 10.73
C TRP A 19 2.75 -17.25 12.00
N SER A 20 3.47 -16.99 13.08
CA SER A 20 3.17 -17.55 14.40
C SER A 20 2.28 -16.59 15.19
N LEU A 21 1.28 -17.13 15.87
CA LEU A 21 0.48 -16.34 16.82
C LEU A 21 1.37 -16.00 18.03
N LYS A 22 1.61 -14.69 18.24
CA LYS A 22 2.39 -14.18 19.38
C LYS A 22 1.51 -13.81 20.55
N GLU A 23 0.41 -13.09 20.27
CA GLU A 23 -0.52 -12.61 21.30
C GLU A 23 -1.93 -12.49 20.72
N ARG A 24 -2.94 -12.69 21.57
CA ARG A 24 -4.35 -12.45 21.22
C ARG A 24 -5.09 -11.87 22.43
N THR A 25 -5.93 -10.87 22.17
CA THR A 25 -6.92 -10.33 23.10
C THR A 25 -8.32 -10.46 22.50
N ASP A 26 -9.35 -9.88 23.13
CA ASP A 26 -10.69 -9.85 22.57
C ASP A 26 -10.83 -8.94 21.33
N SER A 27 -9.92 -7.96 21.18
CA SER A 27 -9.99 -6.96 20.08
C SER A 27 -8.71 -6.89 19.25
N SER A 28 -7.68 -7.67 19.57
CA SER A 28 -6.43 -7.62 18.81
C SER A 28 -5.79 -8.99 18.64
N VAL A 29 -4.97 -9.12 17.59
CA VAL A 29 -4.10 -10.25 17.35
C VAL A 29 -2.73 -9.75 16.91
N THR A 30 -1.68 -10.30 17.50
CA THR A 30 -0.29 -10.06 17.08
C THR A 30 0.27 -11.34 16.48
N LEU A 31 0.72 -11.25 15.26
CA LEU A 31 1.43 -12.30 14.53
C LEU A 31 2.92 -11.96 14.47
N SER A 32 3.77 -12.96 14.46
CA SER A 32 5.22 -12.77 14.33
C SER A 32 5.81 -13.68 13.27
N TYR A 33 6.83 -13.16 12.59
CA TYR A 33 7.65 -13.91 11.64
C TYR A 33 9.10 -13.42 11.70
N THR A 34 10.06 -14.30 11.50
CA THR A 34 11.46 -13.93 11.32
C THR A 34 11.93 -14.43 9.96
N ALA A 35 12.19 -13.50 9.04
CA ALA A 35 12.85 -13.79 7.78
C ALA A 35 14.34 -14.06 8.06
N PRO A 36 14.88 -15.24 7.70
CA PRO A 36 16.28 -15.54 7.91
C PRO A 36 17.20 -14.73 6.99
N ASP A 37 18.44 -14.52 7.43
CA ASP A 37 19.49 -13.86 6.64
C ASP A 37 19.60 -14.48 5.23
N GLY A 38 19.49 -13.64 4.21
CA GLY A 38 19.55 -14.04 2.81
C GLY A 38 18.23 -14.48 2.18
N GLN A 39 17.11 -14.50 2.92
CA GLN A 39 15.81 -14.77 2.31
C GLN A 39 15.54 -13.75 1.20
N ASP A 40 15.19 -14.26 -0.01
CA ASP A 40 14.98 -13.45 -1.22
C ASP A 40 16.12 -12.46 -1.56
N GLY A 41 17.32 -12.68 -1.02
CA GLY A 41 18.50 -11.85 -1.22
C GLY A 41 18.64 -10.69 -0.23
N PHE A 42 17.71 -10.53 0.73
CA PHE A 42 17.79 -9.49 1.75
C PHE A 42 18.76 -9.88 2.88
N PRO A 43 19.70 -9.00 3.26
CA PRO A 43 20.65 -9.30 4.33
C PRO A 43 20.01 -9.17 5.71
N GLY A 44 20.50 -9.98 6.65
CA GLY A 44 20.11 -9.96 8.05
C GLY A 44 18.87 -10.78 8.38
N ASN A 45 18.78 -11.18 9.65
CA ASN A 45 17.56 -11.76 10.18
C ASN A 45 16.59 -10.62 10.50
N LEU A 46 15.43 -10.59 9.84
CA LEU A 46 14.40 -9.58 10.03
C LEU A 46 13.25 -10.17 10.83
N SER A 47 13.12 -9.78 12.10
CA SER A 47 11.99 -10.15 12.95
C SER A 47 10.88 -9.10 12.81
N ILE A 48 9.67 -9.55 12.49
CA ILE A 48 8.50 -8.70 12.24
C ILE A 48 7.39 -9.12 13.18
N ASP A 49 6.78 -8.15 13.85
CA ASP A 49 5.50 -8.28 14.54
C ASP A 49 4.45 -7.48 13.78
N LEU A 50 3.32 -8.10 13.50
CA LEU A 50 2.16 -7.49 12.85
C LEU A 50 0.97 -7.58 13.79
N THR A 51 0.45 -6.43 14.21
CA THR A 51 -0.72 -6.37 15.09
C THR A 51 -1.91 -5.78 14.38
N TYR A 52 -3.02 -6.50 14.38
CA TYR A 52 -4.34 -6.02 13.98
C TYR A 52 -5.15 -5.72 15.22
N THR A 53 -5.78 -4.55 15.29
CA THR A 53 -6.66 -4.16 16.40
C THR A 53 -7.97 -3.59 15.86
N ILE A 54 -9.08 -4.15 16.32
CA ILE A 54 -10.41 -3.53 16.12
C ILE A 54 -10.65 -2.56 17.26
N THR A 55 -10.85 -1.30 16.92
CA THR A 55 -11.04 -0.23 17.90
C THR A 55 -12.54 -0.02 18.21
N ARG A 56 -12.83 0.75 19.26
CA ARG A 56 -14.23 1.02 19.67
C ARG A 56 -14.97 1.98 18.72
N ASP A 57 -14.27 2.72 17.89
CA ASP A 57 -14.79 3.62 16.86
C ASP A 57 -14.91 2.95 15.50
N ASN A 58 -14.89 1.60 15.46
CA ASN A 58 -15.00 0.77 14.27
C ASN A 58 -13.82 0.93 13.28
N SER A 59 -12.63 1.30 13.76
CA SER A 59 -11.42 1.30 12.95
C SER A 59 -10.71 -0.06 13.03
N LEU A 60 -9.99 -0.40 11.98
CA LEU A 60 -8.98 -1.47 11.97
C LEU A 60 -7.60 -0.83 11.97
N ASP A 61 -6.90 -0.93 13.09
CA ASP A 61 -5.51 -0.51 13.18
C ASP A 61 -4.59 -1.66 12.76
N ILE A 62 -3.62 -1.36 11.91
CA ILE A 62 -2.60 -2.30 11.42
C ILE A 62 -1.24 -1.71 11.79
N ALA A 63 -0.55 -2.33 12.74
CA ALA A 63 0.74 -1.86 13.24
C ALA A 63 1.85 -2.88 12.94
N TYR A 64 2.95 -2.39 12.39
CA TYR A 64 4.16 -3.17 12.14
C TYR A 64 5.27 -2.75 13.09
N SER A 65 5.99 -3.73 13.64
CA SER A 65 7.25 -3.52 14.34
C SER A 65 8.28 -4.47 13.77
N ALA A 66 9.42 -3.94 13.33
CA ALA A 66 10.47 -4.76 12.74
C ALA A 66 11.84 -4.47 13.36
N ARG A 67 12.66 -5.51 13.50
CA ARG A 67 14.04 -5.43 13.98
C ARG A 67 14.92 -6.34 13.15
N THR A 68 16.13 -5.89 12.89
CA THR A 68 17.13 -6.66 12.12
C THR A 68 18.50 -6.61 12.80
N ASP A 69 19.30 -7.63 12.55
CA ASP A 69 20.69 -7.72 13.00
C ASP A 69 21.70 -7.20 11.97
N LYS A 70 21.26 -6.86 10.75
CA LYS A 70 22.09 -6.24 9.70
C LYS A 70 21.29 -5.13 9.00
N ALA A 71 21.99 -4.17 8.41
CA ALA A 71 21.36 -3.18 7.55
C ALA A 71 20.66 -3.85 6.36
N THR A 72 19.35 -3.62 6.23
CA THR A 72 18.50 -4.18 5.18
C THR A 72 17.38 -3.21 4.84
N PRO A 73 16.91 -3.16 3.59
CA PRO A 73 15.70 -2.41 3.25
C PRO A 73 14.47 -3.06 3.87
N VAL A 74 13.58 -2.24 4.43
CA VAL A 74 12.28 -2.68 5.00
C VAL A 74 11.20 -1.71 4.54
N ASN A 75 10.17 -2.22 3.87
CA ASN A 75 8.99 -1.47 3.48
C ASN A 75 7.77 -2.41 3.55
N LEU A 76 7.12 -2.43 4.71
CA LEU A 76 5.98 -3.29 5.01
C LEU A 76 4.68 -2.53 4.78
N SER A 77 3.72 -3.17 4.12
CA SER A 77 2.39 -2.60 3.90
C SER A 77 1.31 -3.68 3.97
N ASN A 78 0.05 -3.24 4.08
CA ASN A 78 -1.12 -4.10 3.88
C ASN A 78 -1.62 -3.89 2.44
N HIS A 79 -1.78 -4.98 1.69
CA HIS A 79 -2.20 -4.95 0.30
C HIS A 79 -3.65 -5.43 0.12
N ALA A 80 -4.53 -5.11 1.07
CA ALA A 80 -5.94 -5.44 0.94
C ALA A 80 -6.61 -4.59 -0.15
N PHE A 81 -7.47 -5.24 -0.94
CA PHE A 81 -8.34 -4.59 -1.91
C PHE A 81 -9.73 -4.43 -1.30
N TYR A 82 -10.26 -3.21 -1.32
CA TYR A 82 -11.54 -2.91 -0.72
C TYR A 82 -12.62 -2.68 -1.79
N ASN A 83 -13.79 -3.30 -1.58
CA ASN A 83 -15.01 -3.02 -2.34
C ASN A 83 -16.14 -2.74 -1.35
N LEU A 84 -16.57 -1.48 -1.28
CA LEU A 84 -17.57 -1.02 -0.33
C LEU A 84 -19.00 -1.50 -0.67
N HIS A 85 -19.22 -2.07 -1.86
CA HIS A 85 -20.46 -2.78 -2.17
C HIS A 85 -20.57 -4.14 -1.46
N GLY A 86 -19.52 -4.55 -0.76
CA GLY A 86 -19.48 -5.77 0.05
C GLY A 86 -19.28 -7.04 -0.76
N SER A 87 -19.60 -8.19 -0.14
CA SER A 87 -19.31 -9.52 -0.69
C SER A 87 -20.06 -9.88 -1.98
N LYS A 88 -21.13 -9.19 -2.31
CA LYS A 88 -21.84 -9.38 -3.59
C LYS A 88 -21.12 -8.74 -4.77
N GLY A 89 -20.09 -7.95 -4.49
CA GLY A 89 -19.18 -7.44 -5.47
C GLY A 89 -19.80 -6.45 -6.44
N GLY A 90 -19.16 -6.36 -7.58
CA GLY A 90 -19.42 -5.37 -8.63
C GLY A 90 -18.16 -4.57 -8.90
N SER A 91 -18.28 -3.62 -9.81
CA SER A 91 -17.21 -2.69 -10.09
C SER A 91 -17.03 -1.70 -8.94
N ILE A 92 -15.82 -1.24 -8.72
CA ILE A 92 -15.51 -0.13 -7.79
C ILE A 92 -15.41 1.21 -8.53
N LEU A 93 -15.73 1.25 -9.82
CA LEU A 93 -15.56 2.44 -10.65
C LEU A 93 -16.49 3.60 -10.27
N ASP A 94 -17.58 3.31 -9.59
CA ASP A 94 -18.53 4.29 -9.03
C ASP A 94 -18.17 4.76 -7.61
N HIS A 95 -17.15 4.15 -6.97
CA HIS A 95 -16.67 4.63 -5.68
C HIS A 95 -16.08 6.03 -5.82
N VAL A 96 -16.46 6.92 -4.91
CA VAL A 96 -15.95 8.29 -4.85
C VAL A 96 -14.70 8.31 -3.98
N LEU A 97 -13.60 8.79 -4.56
CA LEU A 97 -12.27 8.83 -3.95
C LEU A 97 -11.80 10.26 -3.80
N THR A 98 -11.23 10.57 -2.65
CA THR A 98 -10.45 11.80 -2.40
C THR A 98 -9.11 11.40 -1.81
N ILE A 99 -8.00 11.98 -2.32
CA ILE A 99 -6.64 11.70 -1.83
C ILE A 99 -5.95 13.02 -1.47
N ASN A 100 -5.39 13.09 -0.28
CA ASN A 100 -4.62 14.25 0.19
C ASN A 100 -3.18 14.20 -0.33
N ALA A 101 -2.99 14.44 -1.62
CA ALA A 101 -1.68 14.42 -2.27
C ALA A 101 -1.63 15.38 -3.47
N ASP A 102 -0.52 16.11 -3.62
CA ASP A 102 -0.27 17.03 -4.73
C ASP A 102 0.55 16.40 -5.87
N SER A 103 1.14 15.24 -5.63
CA SER A 103 1.99 14.53 -6.59
C SER A 103 1.85 13.01 -6.50
N ILE A 104 2.25 12.36 -7.58
CA ILE A 104 2.47 10.92 -7.66
C ILE A 104 3.93 10.65 -7.97
N THR A 105 4.39 9.44 -7.66
CA THR A 105 5.67 8.91 -8.12
C THR A 105 5.47 8.27 -9.50
N PRO A 106 5.92 8.89 -10.60
CA PRO A 106 5.78 8.31 -11.93
C PRO A 106 6.67 7.08 -12.09
N VAL A 107 6.23 6.17 -12.96
CA VAL A 107 6.93 4.90 -13.23
C VAL A 107 7.38 4.80 -14.69
N ASP A 108 8.42 4.04 -14.91
CA ASP A 108 8.89 3.68 -16.26
C ASP A 108 8.06 2.53 -16.87
N LYS A 109 8.43 2.10 -18.08
CA LYS A 109 7.73 1.03 -18.82
C LYS A 109 7.73 -0.35 -18.15
N VAL A 110 8.53 -0.55 -17.10
CA VAL A 110 8.60 -1.78 -16.32
C VAL A 110 8.09 -1.57 -14.88
N LEU A 111 7.37 -0.46 -14.67
CA LEU A 111 6.72 -0.08 -13.40
C LEU A 111 7.69 0.26 -12.27
N ILE A 112 8.92 0.66 -12.59
CA ILE A 112 9.89 1.13 -11.60
C ILE A 112 9.75 2.65 -11.45
N PRO A 113 9.66 3.18 -10.21
CA PRO A 113 9.66 4.61 -9.96
C PRO A 113 10.86 5.30 -10.57
N THR A 114 10.64 6.42 -11.28
CA THR A 114 11.71 7.15 -11.97
C THR A 114 12.56 8.01 -11.02
N GLY A 115 12.07 8.24 -9.80
CA GLY A 115 12.65 9.18 -8.85
C GLY A 115 12.17 10.62 -9.02
N GLU A 116 11.28 10.86 -9.98
CA GLU A 116 10.62 12.14 -10.17
C GLU A 116 9.34 12.25 -9.32
N HIS A 117 8.86 13.49 -9.16
CA HIS A 117 7.59 13.84 -8.54
C HIS A 117 6.71 14.49 -9.59
N LEU A 118 5.61 13.85 -9.99
CA LEU A 118 4.70 14.36 -11.00
C LEU A 118 3.49 15.01 -10.33
N SER A 119 3.30 16.32 -10.55
CA SER A 119 2.11 17.02 -10.04
C SER A 119 0.83 16.39 -10.57
N VAL A 120 -0.15 16.19 -9.70
CA VAL A 120 -1.49 15.70 -10.08
C VAL A 120 -2.33 16.75 -10.78
N THR A 121 -1.99 18.03 -10.64
CA THR A 121 -2.78 19.15 -11.17
C THR A 121 -3.00 19.05 -12.67
N GLY A 122 -4.27 19.02 -13.10
CA GLY A 122 -4.66 18.93 -14.49
C GLY A 122 -4.42 17.53 -15.12
N THR A 123 -4.24 16.50 -14.31
CA THR A 123 -4.08 15.11 -14.73
C THR A 123 -5.23 14.24 -14.22
N PRO A 124 -5.45 13.04 -14.76
CA PRO A 124 -6.45 12.11 -14.23
C PRO A 124 -6.14 11.63 -12.81
N PHE A 125 -4.92 11.83 -12.29
CA PHE A 125 -4.51 11.48 -10.93
C PHE A 125 -4.91 12.53 -9.87
N ASP A 126 -5.56 13.64 -10.24
CA ASP A 126 -5.98 14.69 -9.31
C ASP A 126 -7.26 14.27 -8.56
N PHE A 127 -7.09 13.63 -7.41
CA PHE A 127 -8.14 13.25 -6.48
C PHE A 127 -8.20 14.16 -5.24
N ARG A 128 -7.67 15.37 -5.30
CA ARG A 128 -7.77 16.34 -4.17
C ARG A 128 -9.20 16.79 -3.92
N GLU A 129 -10.03 16.80 -4.95
CA GLU A 129 -11.48 16.91 -4.86
C GLU A 129 -12.12 15.54 -5.11
N PRO A 130 -13.36 15.29 -4.61
CA PRO A 130 -14.06 14.02 -4.81
C PRO A 130 -14.33 13.69 -6.28
N HIS A 131 -13.86 12.55 -6.75
CA HIS A 131 -14.13 12.01 -8.09
C HIS A 131 -14.43 10.53 -8.02
N THR A 132 -15.29 10.04 -8.90
CA THR A 132 -15.43 8.59 -9.04
C THR A 132 -14.18 7.98 -9.68
N ILE A 133 -13.80 6.78 -9.24
CA ILE A 133 -12.61 6.09 -9.77
C ILE A 133 -12.72 5.89 -11.29
N GLY A 134 -13.93 5.58 -11.78
CA GLY A 134 -14.19 5.33 -13.20
C GLY A 134 -14.19 6.56 -14.09
N GLU A 135 -14.30 7.76 -13.52
CA GLU A 135 -14.51 9.00 -14.28
C GLU A 135 -13.38 9.27 -15.29
N ARG A 136 -12.14 9.04 -14.87
CA ARG A 136 -10.95 9.41 -15.67
C ARG A 136 -9.98 8.25 -15.90
N ILE A 137 -10.25 7.05 -15.38
CA ILE A 137 -9.33 5.89 -15.46
C ILE A 137 -9.03 5.47 -16.90
N ALA A 138 -9.93 5.76 -17.84
CA ALA A 138 -9.79 5.42 -19.27
C ALA A 138 -9.19 6.57 -20.11
N GLU A 139 -8.78 7.67 -19.48
CA GLU A 139 -8.15 8.79 -20.21
C GLU A 139 -6.82 8.39 -20.83
N THR A 140 -6.49 9.02 -21.96
CA THR A 140 -5.19 8.83 -22.62
C THR A 140 -4.13 9.63 -21.90
N HIS A 141 -3.56 9.05 -20.83
CA HIS A 141 -2.45 9.62 -20.08
C HIS A 141 -1.30 8.61 -20.00
N PRO A 142 -0.03 8.99 -20.26
CA PRO A 142 1.10 8.04 -20.32
C PRO A 142 1.21 7.14 -19.08
N GLN A 143 1.01 7.69 -17.90
CA GLN A 143 1.09 6.92 -16.64
C GLN A 143 -0.09 5.96 -16.46
N LEU A 144 -1.33 6.32 -16.87
CA LEU A 144 -2.45 5.38 -16.86
C LEU A 144 -2.23 4.21 -17.84
N ILE A 145 -1.66 4.50 -19.02
CA ILE A 145 -1.35 3.47 -20.02
C ILE A 145 -0.31 2.48 -19.48
N VAL A 146 0.76 3.00 -18.89
CA VAL A 146 1.84 2.19 -18.32
C VAL A 146 1.37 1.36 -17.13
N GLY A 147 0.59 1.95 -16.22
CA GLY A 147 0.06 1.29 -15.04
C GLY A 147 -1.14 0.37 -15.32
N GLY A 148 -1.73 0.43 -16.53
CA GLY A 148 -2.98 -0.28 -16.82
C GLY A 148 -4.17 0.27 -16.02
N GLY A 149 -4.09 1.52 -15.56
CA GLY A 149 -5.01 2.20 -14.67
C GLY A 149 -4.27 2.96 -13.57
N TYR A 150 -4.93 3.14 -12.44
CA TYR A 150 -4.32 3.75 -11.25
C TYR A 150 -3.52 2.71 -10.46
N ASP A 151 -2.23 2.61 -10.73
CA ASP A 151 -1.29 1.74 -10.00
C ASP A 151 -0.03 2.52 -9.59
N HIS A 152 -0.26 3.69 -8.97
CA HIS A 152 0.79 4.64 -8.64
C HIS A 152 0.77 4.97 -7.16
N ASN A 153 1.93 5.35 -6.63
CA ASN A 153 2.06 5.89 -5.30
C ASN A 153 1.71 7.39 -5.30
N TRP A 154 0.74 7.81 -4.47
CA TRP A 154 0.46 9.21 -4.16
C TRP A 154 1.32 9.66 -2.99
N GLU A 155 1.99 10.78 -3.17
CA GLU A 155 2.81 11.40 -2.13
C GLU A 155 1.93 12.26 -1.24
N LEU A 156 1.63 11.75 -0.05
CA LEU A 156 0.67 12.37 0.85
C LEU A 156 1.17 13.71 1.40
N ASN A 157 0.29 14.72 1.44
CA ASN A 157 0.53 16.04 2.05
C ASN A 157 0.45 15.97 3.58
N THR A 158 1.10 14.99 4.21
CA THR A 158 1.05 14.79 5.65
C THR A 158 2.36 15.23 6.32
N PRO A 159 2.31 15.89 7.47
CA PRO A 159 3.51 16.26 8.18
C PRO A 159 4.23 15.03 8.74
N ALA A 160 5.56 15.08 8.77
CA ALA A 160 6.40 14.03 9.38
C ALA A 160 6.47 14.21 10.91
N ASP A 161 5.32 14.17 11.59
CA ASP A 161 5.19 14.42 13.03
C ASP A 161 4.99 13.13 13.86
N GLY A 162 5.09 11.97 13.21
CA GLY A 162 4.93 10.65 13.84
C GLY A 162 3.50 10.30 14.24
N LYS A 163 2.51 11.03 13.75
CA LYS A 163 1.09 10.77 14.01
C LYS A 163 0.41 10.14 12.79
N ILE A 164 -0.76 9.54 13.03
CA ILE A 164 -1.67 9.08 11.97
C ILE A 164 -2.45 10.29 11.44
N HIS A 165 -2.44 10.46 10.12
CA HIS A 165 -3.18 11.50 9.41
C HIS A 165 -4.10 10.86 8.37
N SER A 166 -5.20 11.54 8.03
CA SER A 166 -6.08 11.11 6.94
C SER A 166 -5.32 11.19 5.60
N ALA A 167 -5.17 10.06 4.94
CA ALA A 167 -4.53 9.94 3.64
C ALA A 167 -5.54 10.06 2.49
N CYS A 168 -6.64 9.33 2.60
CA CYS A 168 -7.70 9.32 1.60
C CYS A 168 -9.06 9.02 2.25
N THR A 169 -10.11 9.30 1.49
CA THR A 169 -11.49 8.92 1.84
C THR A 169 -12.11 8.21 0.65
N VAL A 170 -12.81 7.12 0.90
CA VAL A 170 -13.55 6.36 -0.12
C VAL A 170 -14.97 6.10 0.40
N TYR A 171 -15.97 6.29 -0.46
CA TYR A 171 -17.36 5.90 -0.20
C TYR A 171 -18.06 5.46 -1.48
N ALA A 172 -19.12 4.64 -1.32
CA ALA A 172 -19.94 4.11 -2.40
C ALA A 172 -21.42 4.45 -2.17
#